data_306cb08c6b680d0cf9bf6cf8870bde10
#
_entry.id   306cb08c6b680d0cf9bf6cf8870bde10
#
_cell.length_a   1.000
_cell.length_b   1.000
_cell.length_c   1.000
_cell.angle_alpha   90.00
_cell.angle_beta   90.00
_cell.angle_gamma   90.00
#
_symmetry.space_group_name_H-M   'P 1'
#
loop_
_entity.id
_entity.type
_entity.pdbx_description
1 polymer ?
#
loop_
_entity_poly.entity_id
_entity_poly.type
_entity_poly.pdbx_seq_one_letter_code
_entity_poly.pdbx_strand_id
1 'polypeptide(L)'
;MLIDFFFELHNGKVPVSIREFLDLLAALKKRTVYADMDQFYYLSRTVLVKDNIETRELPTTAGSLALAGNMTGRDAPMIANLRAAGGVVLGKANLSEWANIRDFNSTSGWSAVGGLTRNPHAIDRNTCGSSSGSAAAVAAGFAWTAIGTETNGSIPCPASVNGVVGFKPTVGLVSRTYVVPISSTQDTAGPMARSVTDAAVLLSAIAGSDPADPATGEADRYKRDFAEGLPDASLAGVRIGVMRRQAGDRADLRAVFDTALADLEAAGATLVDIEFEPNEEMSRDSFQVLLFELREGMGQYLGSIPPIGGREKMTPRSLADLIAFNERHERAEMRWFGQGIFELAETTTDRKAYEAARENAVHLAGEQTIDRLLAEYDVQFLVAPTRGPAWVSDLVNGDNFNGSIGFGSPAAIAGYPHLTVPMGAVEELPVGLSIIGGKWQDWEVLKAGAAYERARSASIPTPDFTRWMPKAGNPAAENASGATGN
;
A
#
# COMPACT_ATOMS: atom_id res chain seq x y z
N MET A 1 35.69 -7.61 12.02
CA MET A 1 34.60 -8.01 12.94
C MET A 1 33.21 -7.81 12.34
N LEU A 2 32.70 -6.57 12.12
CA LEU A 2 31.35 -6.37 11.55
C LEU A 2 31.24 -6.78 10.07
N ILE A 3 32.26 -6.57 9.26
CA ILE A 3 32.31 -7.01 7.85
C ILE A 3 32.38 -8.54 7.77
N ASP A 4 33.19 -9.16 8.61
CA ASP A 4 33.30 -10.62 8.66
C ASP A 4 31.98 -11.23 9.09
N PHE A 5 31.30 -10.61 10.04
CA PHE A 5 29.97 -10.99 10.50
C PHE A 5 28.89 -10.90 9.36
N PHE A 6 28.93 -9.84 8.54
CA PHE A 6 28.04 -9.75 7.37
C PHE A 6 28.25 -10.94 6.42
N PHE A 7 29.53 -11.29 6.13
CA PHE A 7 29.82 -12.44 5.28
C PHE A 7 29.43 -13.79 5.94
N GLU A 8 29.56 -13.91 7.27
CA GLU A 8 29.07 -15.11 7.98
C GLU A 8 27.55 -15.25 7.90
N LEU A 9 26.78 -14.16 8.06
CA LEU A 9 25.34 -14.18 7.88
C LEU A 9 24.97 -14.55 6.44
N HIS A 10 25.64 -13.95 5.46
CA HIS A 10 25.43 -14.25 4.04
C HIS A 10 25.75 -15.72 3.70
N ASN A 11 26.86 -16.24 4.21
CA ASN A 11 27.26 -17.65 4.05
C ASN A 11 26.34 -18.60 4.81
N GLY A 12 25.75 -18.15 5.92
CA GLY A 12 24.75 -18.87 6.70
C GLY A 12 23.34 -18.84 6.08
N LYS A 13 23.19 -18.29 4.85
CA LYS A 13 21.91 -18.12 4.14
C LYS A 13 20.89 -17.25 4.91
N VAL A 14 21.34 -16.38 5.77
CA VAL A 14 20.50 -15.30 6.32
C VAL A 14 20.40 -14.21 5.26
N PRO A 15 19.22 -13.87 4.76
CA PRO A 15 19.07 -12.85 3.72
C PRO A 15 19.36 -11.46 4.31
N VAL A 16 20.61 -11.02 4.16
CA VAL A 16 21.06 -9.68 4.58
C VAL A 16 21.62 -8.96 3.38
N SER A 17 21.04 -7.83 3.02
CA SER A 17 21.55 -6.98 1.95
C SER A 17 22.69 -6.07 2.45
N ILE A 18 23.55 -5.63 1.53
CA ILE A 18 24.59 -4.63 1.82
C ILE A 18 23.98 -3.34 2.40
N ARG A 19 22.77 -2.98 1.95
CA ARG A 19 22.07 -1.77 2.41
C ARG A 19 21.67 -1.89 3.88
N GLU A 20 21.09 -3.03 4.28
CA GLU A 20 20.74 -3.29 5.69
C GLU A 20 21.96 -3.28 6.59
N PHE A 21 23.08 -3.79 6.09
CA PHE A 21 24.35 -3.71 6.80
C PHE A 21 24.83 -2.26 6.96
N LEU A 22 24.70 -1.42 5.93
CA LEU A 22 25.05 0.01 5.99
C LEU A 22 24.10 0.78 6.91
N ASP A 23 22.81 0.46 6.90
CA ASP A 23 21.81 1.05 7.81
C ASP A 23 22.08 0.66 9.27
N LEU A 24 22.50 -0.59 9.52
CA LEU A 24 22.98 -1.03 10.83
C LEU A 24 24.21 -0.22 11.26
N LEU A 25 25.20 -0.06 10.38
CA LEU A 25 26.39 0.75 10.69
C LEU A 25 26.03 2.21 11.00
N ALA A 26 25.04 2.77 10.27
CA ALA A 26 24.55 4.11 10.54
C ALA A 26 23.81 4.21 11.89
N ALA A 27 23.01 3.22 12.25
CA ALA A 27 22.31 3.14 13.54
C ALA A 27 23.30 2.95 14.70
N LEU A 28 24.33 2.13 14.53
CA LEU A 28 25.41 1.96 15.49
C LEU A 28 26.22 3.25 15.67
N LYS A 29 26.53 3.96 14.57
CA LYS A 29 27.22 5.26 14.60
C LYS A 29 26.42 6.33 15.33
N LYS A 30 25.08 6.32 15.18
CA LYS A 30 24.16 7.23 15.89
C LYS A 30 23.87 6.79 17.33
N ARG A 31 24.44 5.67 17.81
CA ARG A 31 24.17 5.06 19.13
C ARG A 31 22.68 4.77 19.39
N THR A 32 21.90 4.59 18.34
CA THR A 32 20.49 4.18 18.41
C THR A 32 20.34 2.67 18.62
N VAL A 33 21.36 1.90 18.26
CA VAL A 33 21.47 0.46 18.53
C VAL A 33 22.86 0.23 19.14
N TYR A 34 22.93 -0.44 20.27
CA TYR A 34 24.19 -0.91 20.84
C TYR A 34 24.60 -2.18 20.07
N ALA A 35 25.90 -2.43 19.89
CA ALA A 35 26.43 -3.56 19.14
C ALA A 35 26.13 -4.89 19.87
N ASP A 36 24.86 -5.23 19.97
CA ASP A 36 24.31 -6.46 20.52
C ASP A 36 23.66 -7.25 19.38
N MET A 37 24.07 -8.48 19.20
CA MET A 37 23.60 -9.39 18.17
C MET A 37 22.10 -9.64 18.28
N ASP A 38 21.57 -9.70 19.50
CA ASP A 38 20.16 -9.91 19.73
C ASP A 38 19.35 -8.70 19.29
N GLN A 39 19.82 -7.49 19.56
CA GLN A 39 19.16 -6.26 19.11
C GLN A 39 19.17 -6.13 17.58
N PHE A 40 20.27 -6.50 16.91
CA PHE A 40 20.32 -6.54 15.44
C PHE A 40 19.37 -7.60 14.88
N TYR A 41 19.39 -8.78 15.43
CA TYR A 41 18.50 -9.88 15.04
C TYR A 41 17.03 -9.48 15.15
N TYR A 42 16.64 -8.80 16.24
CA TYR A 42 15.26 -8.33 16.41
C TYR A 42 14.92 -7.18 15.46
N LEU A 43 15.84 -6.23 15.24
CA LEU A 43 15.60 -5.10 14.31
C LEU A 43 15.37 -5.58 12.87
N SER A 44 16.13 -6.57 12.41
CA SER A 44 16.02 -7.14 11.05
C SER A 44 14.75 -7.97 10.80
N ARG A 45 13.88 -8.15 11.81
CA ARG A 45 12.63 -8.92 11.72
C ARG A 45 11.41 -8.13 12.17
N THR A 46 11.56 -6.84 12.44
CA THR A 46 10.46 -6.01 12.92
C THR A 46 9.50 -5.66 11.81
N VAL A 47 8.23 -5.90 12.05
CA VAL A 47 7.13 -5.61 11.13
C VAL A 47 6.09 -4.75 11.82
N LEU A 48 5.68 -3.67 11.19
CA LEU A 48 4.51 -2.91 11.59
C LEU A 48 3.27 -3.42 10.86
N VAL A 49 2.15 -3.46 11.57
CA VAL A 49 0.90 -4.01 11.05
C VAL A 49 -0.14 -2.90 10.98
N LYS A 50 -0.71 -2.66 9.81
CA LYS A 50 -1.80 -1.68 9.63
C LYS A 50 -2.93 -1.97 10.61
N ASP A 51 -3.50 -0.92 11.20
CA ASP A 51 -4.44 -1.05 12.32
C ASP A 51 -5.86 -1.49 11.93
N ASN A 52 -6.02 -2.11 10.78
CA ASN A 52 -7.21 -2.88 10.41
C ASN A 52 -6.96 -4.41 10.35
N ILE A 53 -5.77 -4.88 10.72
CA ILE A 53 -5.40 -6.31 10.77
C ILE A 53 -5.28 -6.73 12.23
N GLU A 54 -5.98 -7.78 12.65
CA GLU A 54 -5.94 -8.23 14.03
C GLU A 54 -4.59 -8.83 14.44
N THR A 55 -4.18 -8.45 15.64
CA THR A 55 -3.03 -9.02 16.36
C THR A 55 -3.46 -9.27 17.80
N ARG A 56 -3.05 -10.42 18.36
CA ARG A 56 -3.55 -10.87 19.68
C ARG A 56 -3.19 -9.96 20.86
N GLU A 57 -2.10 -9.19 20.76
CA GLU A 57 -1.64 -8.34 21.88
C GLU A 57 -2.02 -6.86 21.77
N LEU A 58 -2.51 -6.40 20.61
CA LEU A 58 -2.76 -4.98 20.36
C LEU A 58 -4.18 -4.78 19.85
N PRO A 59 -4.83 -3.66 20.19
CA PRO A 59 -6.17 -3.36 19.66
C PRO A 59 -6.14 -3.21 18.14
N THR A 60 -7.26 -3.52 17.51
CA THR A 60 -7.49 -3.30 16.07
C THR A 60 -8.64 -2.33 15.93
N THR A 61 -8.32 -1.07 15.59
CA THR A 61 -9.27 0.03 15.71
C THR A 61 -9.83 0.51 14.36
N ALA A 62 -9.23 0.14 13.24
CA ALA A 62 -9.51 0.74 11.93
C ALA A 62 -9.45 2.28 11.95
N GLY A 63 -8.74 2.85 12.93
CA GLY A 63 -8.59 4.28 13.15
C GLY A 63 -9.75 4.94 13.88
N SER A 64 -10.83 4.23 14.22
CA SER A 64 -12.04 4.77 14.85
C SER A 64 -12.07 4.52 16.37
N LEU A 65 -12.60 5.50 17.11
CA LEU A 65 -12.86 5.38 18.54
C LEU A 65 -13.93 4.31 18.84
N ALA A 66 -14.78 3.97 17.87
CA ALA A 66 -15.76 2.90 18.00
C ALA A 66 -15.09 1.55 18.33
N LEU A 67 -13.88 1.33 17.85
CA LEU A 67 -13.08 0.13 18.07
C LEU A 67 -11.82 0.37 18.91
N ALA A 68 -11.65 1.52 19.58
CA ALA A 68 -10.42 1.86 20.31
C ALA A 68 -10.01 0.82 21.36
N GLY A 69 -10.96 0.11 21.94
CA GLY A 69 -10.73 -0.97 22.91
C GLY A 69 -10.87 -2.38 22.34
N ASN A 70 -10.87 -2.57 21.03
CA ASN A 70 -11.10 -3.86 20.38
C ASN A 70 -9.88 -4.78 20.49
N MET A 71 -9.73 -5.41 21.65
CA MET A 71 -8.73 -6.43 21.95
C MET A 71 -9.31 -7.82 21.70
N THR A 72 -9.12 -8.38 20.50
CA THR A 72 -9.72 -9.67 20.12
C THR A 72 -8.98 -10.88 20.70
N GLY A 73 -7.71 -10.71 21.07
CA GLY A 73 -6.88 -11.80 21.60
C GLY A 73 -6.49 -12.84 20.55
N ARG A 74 -6.71 -12.56 19.27
CA ARG A 74 -6.40 -13.46 18.14
C ARG A 74 -5.50 -12.78 17.11
N ASP A 75 -4.70 -13.56 16.41
CA ASP A 75 -3.93 -13.13 15.26
C ASP A 75 -4.72 -13.42 13.97
N ALA A 76 -4.73 -12.51 13.01
CA ALA A 76 -5.09 -12.84 11.63
C ALA A 76 -4.16 -13.96 11.12
N PRO A 77 -4.62 -14.91 10.26
CA PRO A 77 -3.80 -16.01 9.78
C PRO A 77 -2.47 -15.56 9.18
N MET A 78 -2.46 -14.44 8.43
CA MET A 78 -1.21 -13.86 7.91
C MET A 78 -0.23 -13.44 9.02
N ILE A 79 -0.73 -13.00 10.17
CA ILE A 79 0.11 -12.62 11.33
C ILE A 79 0.63 -13.86 12.05
N ALA A 80 -0.20 -14.91 12.16
CA ALA A 80 0.25 -16.19 12.70
C ALA A 80 1.37 -16.79 11.82
N ASN A 81 1.22 -16.75 10.50
CA ASN A 81 2.23 -17.18 9.53
C ASN A 81 3.52 -16.33 9.64
N LEU A 82 3.39 -15.01 9.73
CA LEU A 82 4.52 -14.10 9.95
C LEU A 82 5.32 -14.49 11.20
N ARG A 83 4.64 -14.75 12.33
CA ARG A 83 5.29 -15.15 13.59
C ARG A 83 5.95 -16.51 13.46
N ALA A 84 5.31 -17.47 12.79
CA ALA A 84 5.87 -18.79 12.53
C ALA A 84 7.15 -18.71 11.68
N ALA A 85 7.22 -17.74 10.75
CA ALA A 85 8.41 -17.44 9.96
C ALA A 85 9.49 -16.64 10.75
N GLY A 86 9.23 -16.32 12.04
CA GLY A 86 10.16 -15.61 12.91
C GLY A 86 10.04 -14.08 12.86
N GLY A 87 9.00 -13.52 12.21
CA GLY A 87 8.71 -12.11 12.23
C GLY A 87 8.25 -11.60 13.60
N VAL A 88 8.63 -10.38 13.95
CA VAL A 88 8.27 -9.73 15.22
C VAL A 88 7.33 -8.57 14.94
N VAL A 89 6.09 -8.66 15.44
CA VAL A 89 5.14 -7.54 15.37
C VAL A 89 5.59 -6.45 16.34
N LEU A 90 6.09 -5.34 15.80
CA LEU A 90 6.57 -4.20 16.59
C LEU A 90 5.42 -3.35 17.13
N GLY A 91 4.34 -3.23 16.37
CA GLY A 91 3.21 -2.39 16.73
C GLY A 91 2.19 -2.27 15.61
N LYS A 92 1.18 -1.41 15.86
CA LYS A 92 0.19 -1.02 14.86
C LYS A 92 0.60 0.27 14.15
N ALA A 93 0.36 0.31 12.85
CA ALA A 93 0.57 1.50 12.03
C ALA A 93 -0.76 2.22 11.82
N ASN A 94 -0.80 3.53 12.05
CA ASN A 94 -1.96 4.35 11.75
C ASN A 94 -2.38 4.19 10.28
N LEU A 95 -3.67 4.35 10.02
CA LEU A 95 -4.25 4.28 8.69
C LEU A 95 -5.17 5.50 8.49
N SER A 96 -5.53 5.74 7.24
CA SER A 96 -6.71 6.58 7.00
C SER A 96 -7.93 5.88 7.57
N GLU A 97 -8.71 6.56 8.37
CA GLU A 97 -9.83 5.99 9.11
C GLU A 97 -10.75 5.17 8.20
N TRP A 98 -11.12 3.97 8.66
CA TRP A 98 -11.90 2.99 7.90
C TRP A 98 -11.37 2.76 6.48
N ALA A 99 -10.04 2.83 6.33
CA ALA A 99 -9.34 2.69 5.05
C ALA A 99 -9.86 3.64 3.94
N ASN A 100 -10.25 4.87 4.31
CA ASN A 100 -10.81 5.93 3.45
C ASN A 100 -12.26 5.68 2.95
N ILE A 101 -12.95 4.65 3.42
CA ILE A 101 -14.29 4.32 2.88
C ILE A 101 -15.44 4.98 3.65
N ARG A 102 -15.17 5.79 4.69
CA ARG A 102 -16.25 6.39 5.49
C ARG A 102 -17.00 7.49 4.74
N ASP A 103 -16.26 8.36 4.04
CA ASP A 103 -16.81 9.56 3.38
C ASP A 103 -16.09 9.86 2.07
N PHE A 104 -16.79 10.55 1.15
CA PHE A 104 -16.22 11.01 -0.12
C PHE A 104 -15.07 12.02 0.06
N ASN A 105 -15.09 12.79 1.16
CA ASN A 105 -14.08 13.79 1.51
C ASN A 105 -13.09 13.29 2.57
N SER A 106 -12.95 11.98 2.75
CA SER A 106 -11.97 11.42 3.67
C SER A 106 -10.57 11.94 3.37
N THR A 107 -9.85 12.38 4.42
CA THR A 107 -8.45 12.81 4.29
C THR A 107 -7.52 11.64 4.53
N SER A 108 -6.70 11.30 3.54
CA SER A 108 -5.70 10.24 3.65
C SER A 108 -4.71 10.52 4.77
N GLY A 109 -4.44 9.49 5.57
CA GLY A 109 -3.52 9.54 6.71
C GLY A 109 -4.13 10.02 8.02
N TRP A 110 -5.37 10.51 8.03
CA TRP A 110 -6.04 10.92 9.27
C TRP A 110 -6.93 9.80 9.83
N SER A 111 -6.94 9.71 11.16
CA SER A 111 -7.89 8.89 11.91
C SER A 111 -8.21 9.54 13.26
N ALA A 112 -9.40 9.24 13.83
CA ALA A 112 -9.79 9.75 15.15
C ALA A 112 -8.89 9.19 16.27
N VAL A 113 -8.35 7.99 16.11
CA VAL A 113 -7.46 7.35 17.09
C VAL A 113 -6.02 7.86 16.98
N GLY A 114 -5.45 7.94 15.76
CA GLY A 114 -4.03 8.21 15.55
C GLY A 114 -3.70 9.63 15.10
N GLY A 115 -4.72 10.46 14.79
CA GLY A 115 -4.51 11.77 14.18
C GLY A 115 -3.96 11.68 12.75
N LEU A 116 -3.26 12.72 12.28
CA LEU A 116 -2.73 12.79 10.93
C LEU A 116 -1.31 12.21 10.86
N THR A 117 -1.14 11.17 10.08
CA THR A 117 0.17 10.64 9.68
C THR A 117 0.87 11.65 8.78
N ARG A 118 2.13 11.95 9.07
CA ARG A 118 2.93 12.90 8.31
C ARG A 118 3.90 12.20 7.40
N ASN A 119 4.11 12.77 6.21
CA ASN A 119 5.08 12.26 5.27
C ASN A 119 6.51 12.56 5.78
N PRO A 120 7.40 11.56 5.93
CA PRO A 120 8.74 11.77 6.47
C PRO A 120 9.68 12.56 5.54
N HIS A 121 9.37 12.64 4.24
CA HIS A 121 10.12 13.47 3.29
C HIS A 121 9.70 14.95 3.36
N ALA A 122 8.44 15.23 3.77
CA ALA A 122 7.92 16.58 3.93
C ALA A 122 6.71 16.55 4.86
N ILE A 123 6.85 17.03 6.09
CA ILE A 123 5.84 16.86 7.16
C ILE A 123 4.52 17.62 6.95
N ASP A 124 4.48 18.51 5.98
CA ASP A 124 3.28 19.23 5.52
C ASP A 124 2.65 18.62 4.26
N ARG A 125 3.20 17.52 3.76
CA ARG A 125 2.67 16.76 2.64
C ARG A 125 1.93 15.52 3.10
N ASN A 126 0.97 15.10 2.27
CA ASN A 126 0.17 13.92 2.55
C ASN A 126 0.97 12.63 2.32
N THR A 127 0.71 11.62 3.12
CA THR A 127 1.29 10.28 2.99
C THR A 127 0.55 9.41 1.98
N CYS A 128 -0.51 9.91 1.35
CA CYS A 128 -1.55 9.08 0.73
C CYS A 128 -2.10 8.06 1.75
N GLY A 129 -2.99 7.21 1.28
CA GLY A 129 -3.61 6.19 2.11
C GLY A 129 -4.21 5.04 1.29
N SER A 130 -4.82 4.13 1.97
CA SER A 130 -5.12 4.14 3.41
C SER A 130 -4.00 3.53 4.29
N SER A 131 -2.95 2.89 3.72
CA SER A 131 -1.83 2.32 4.50
C SER A 131 -0.76 3.38 4.84
N SER A 132 -1.20 4.55 5.29
CA SER A 132 -0.39 5.76 5.50
C SER A 132 0.76 5.55 6.47
N GLY A 133 0.47 5.04 7.67
CA GLY A 133 1.48 4.79 8.69
C GLY A 133 2.40 3.64 8.34
N SER A 134 1.93 2.62 7.61
CA SER A 134 2.76 1.52 7.14
C SER A 134 3.87 2.02 6.22
N ALA A 135 3.53 2.86 5.21
CA ALA A 135 4.52 3.44 4.31
C ALA A 135 5.45 4.43 5.01
N ALA A 136 4.88 5.39 5.77
CA ALA A 136 5.65 6.42 6.45
C ALA A 136 6.65 5.84 7.46
N ALA A 137 6.26 4.81 8.21
CA ALA A 137 7.13 4.17 9.20
C ALA A 137 8.31 3.43 8.56
N VAL A 138 8.08 2.73 7.44
CA VAL A 138 9.15 2.06 6.67
C VAL A 138 10.11 3.10 6.08
N ALA A 139 9.58 4.18 5.48
CA ALA A 139 10.39 5.28 4.97
C ALA A 139 11.23 5.95 6.06
N ALA A 140 10.65 6.14 7.26
CA ALA A 140 11.32 6.70 8.43
C ALA A 140 12.32 5.73 9.09
N GLY A 141 12.37 4.46 8.70
CA GLY A 141 13.26 3.46 9.28
C GLY A 141 12.82 2.92 10.64
N PHE A 142 11.52 3.05 11.01
CA PHE A 142 11.01 2.56 12.30
C PHE A 142 10.81 1.04 12.33
N ALA A 143 10.71 0.41 11.20
CA ALA A 143 10.64 -1.03 11.06
C ALA A 143 11.35 -1.47 9.77
N TRP A 144 11.71 -2.75 9.71
CA TRP A 144 12.25 -3.36 8.50
C TRP A 144 11.23 -3.32 7.37
N THR A 145 10.01 -3.79 7.67
CA THR A 145 8.89 -3.80 6.72
C THR A 145 7.59 -3.45 7.44
N ALA A 146 6.51 -3.28 6.67
CA ALA A 146 5.16 -3.18 7.20
C ALA A 146 4.17 -3.94 6.32
N ILE A 147 3.05 -4.37 6.93
CA ILE A 147 1.91 -4.90 6.19
C ILE A 147 0.90 -3.77 6.00
N GLY A 148 0.55 -3.54 4.73
CA GLY A 148 -0.57 -2.70 4.33
C GLY A 148 -1.77 -3.53 3.92
N THR A 149 -2.91 -2.88 3.69
CA THR A 149 -4.08 -3.47 3.02
C THR A 149 -4.53 -2.57 1.89
N GLU A 150 -5.13 -3.16 0.88
CA GLU A 150 -5.66 -2.45 -0.26
C GLU A 150 -7.02 -2.99 -0.68
N THR A 151 -7.90 -2.07 -1.01
CA THR A 151 -9.10 -2.30 -1.80
C THR A 151 -8.92 -1.68 -3.20
N ASN A 152 -8.43 -0.42 -3.27
CA ASN A 152 -8.03 0.23 -4.52
C ASN A 152 -6.99 1.34 -4.24
N GLY A 153 -5.73 1.08 -4.56
CA GLY A 153 -4.62 2.03 -4.46
C GLY A 153 -3.99 2.15 -3.06
N SER A 154 -4.53 1.48 -2.03
CA SER A 154 -4.14 1.72 -0.62
C SER A 154 -2.81 1.10 -0.19
N ILE A 155 -2.07 0.42 -1.08
CA ILE A 155 -0.68 0.00 -0.90
C ILE A 155 0.24 0.79 -1.84
N PRO A 156 0.02 0.81 -3.18
CA PRO A 156 0.95 1.48 -4.09
C PRO A 156 1.00 2.99 -3.87
N CYS A 157 -0.15 3.66 -3.64
CA CYS A 157 -0.15 5.11 -3.47
C CYS A 157 0.68 5.57 -2.26
N PRO A 158 0.42 5.10 -1.02
CA PRO A 158 1.26 5.50 0.10
C PRO A 158 2.72 5.05 -0.06
N ALA A 159 3.00 3.90 -0.67
CA ALA A 159 4.36 3.49 -0.95
C ALA A 159 5.08 4.45 -1.90
N SER A 160 4.42 4.83 -3.00
CA SER A 160 4.95 5.77 -4.00
C SER A 160 5.36 7.11 -3.39
N VAL A 161 4.45 7.77 -2.66
CA VAL A 161 4.71 9.13 -2.13
C VAL A 161 5.59 9.16 -0.89
N ASN A 162 5.87 8.00 -0.28
CA ASN A 162 6.84 7.86 0.80
C ASN A 162 8.18 7.24 0.34
N GLY A 163 8.37 7.04 -0.98
CA GLY A 163 9.63 6.56 -1.53
C GLY A 163 10.01 5.13 -1.12
N VAL A 164 9.02 4.26 -0.90
CA VAL A 164 9.22 2.85 -0.56
C VAL A 164 8.58 1.94 -1.59
N VAL A 165 8.92 0.67 -1.55
CA VAL A 165 8.28 -0.38 -2.34
C VAL A 165 6.96 -0.78 -1.69
N GLY A 166 5.90 -0.92 -2.49
CA GLY A 166 4.62 -1.46 -2.06
C GLY A 166 4.14 -2.52 -3.05
N PHE A 167 3.77 -3.67 -2.55
CA PHE A 167 3.28 -4.75 -3.39
C PHE A 167 1.86 -5.17 -2.97
N LYS A 168 0.91 -4.97 -3.87
CA LYS A 168 -0.44 -5.53 -3.80
C LYS A 168 -0.43 -6.89 -4.51
N PRO A 169 -0.47 -8.00 -3.79
CA PRO A 169 -0.49 -9.31 -4.43
C PRO A 169 -1.84 -9.59 -5.10
N THR A 170 -1.88 -10.66 -5.88
CA THR A 170 -3.14 -11.22 -6.39
C THR A 170 -4.10 -11.46 -5.23
N VAL A 171 -5.36 -11.01 -5.39
CA VAL A 171 -6.42 -11.27 -4.39
C VAL A 171 -6.59 -12.78 -4.22
N GLY A 172 -6.52 -13.21 -2.96
CA GLY A 172 -6.53 -14.61 -2.59
C GLY A 172 -5.14 -15.24 -2.37
N LEU A 173 -4.03 -14.53 -2.64
CA LEU A 173 -2.71 -15.04 -2.27
C LEU A 173 -2.42 -14.94 -0.77
N VAL A 174 -3.01 -13.94 -0.11
CA VAL A 174 -2.92 -13.69 1.34
C VAL A 174 -4.31 -13.69 1.94
N SER A 175 -4.48 -14.40 3.07
CA SER A 175 -5.77 -14.45 3.79
C SER A 175 -6.21 -13.08 4.29
N ARG A 176 -7.53 -12.81 4.24
CA ARG A 176 -8.19 -11.61 4.76
C ARG A 176 -8.98 -11.87 6.04
N THR A 177 -8.93 -13.09 6.56
CA THR A 177 -9.56 -13.44 7.83
C THR A 177 -9.04 -12.53 8.95
N TYR A 178 -9.96 -11.95 9.72
CA TYR A 178 -9.66 -10.98 10.79
C TYR A 178 -8.99 -9.69 10.33
N VAL A 179 -9.21 -9.31 9.08
CA VAL A 179 -8.98 -7.95 8.58
C VAL A 179 -10.31 -7.20 8.58
N VAL A 180 -10.34 -5.97 9.08
CA VAL A 180 -11.54 -5.12 8.99
C VAL A 180 -11.84 -4.88 7.52
N PRO A 181 -13.01 -5.34 7.00
CA PRO A 181 -13.24 -5.44 5.57
C PRO A 181 -13.78 -4.15 4.94
N ILE A 182 -13.53 -4.00 3.64
CA ILE A 182 -14.31 -3.17 2.74
C ILE A 182 -15.00 -4.06 1.70
N SER A 183 -14.23 -4.91 1.02
CA SER A 183 -14.72 -5.67 -0.13
C SER A 183 -14.16 -7.10 -0.15
N SER A 184 -15.06 -8.07 -0.21
CA SER A 184 -14.69 -9.48 -0.40
C SER A 184 -14.14 -9.76 -1.82
N THR A 185 -14.41 -8.87 -2.78
CA THR A 185 -13.94 -8.98 -4.16
C THR A 185 -12.54 -8.39 -4.35
N GLN A 186 -12.22 -7.25 -3.70
CA GLN A 186 -11.01 -6.46 -4.00
C GLN A 186 -9.99 -6.42 -2.87
N ASP A 187 -10.38 -6.66 -1.60
CA ASP A 187 -9.46 -6.55 -0.48
C ASP A 187 -8.32 -7.56 -0.56
N THR A 188 -7.13 -7.08 -0.26
CA THR A 188 -5.94 -7.90 -0.05
C THR A 188 -5.00 -7.22 0.96
N ALA A 189 -4.09 -8.00 1.53
CA ALA A 189 -2.97 -7.49 2.32
C ALA A 189 -1.66 -7.70 1.58
N GLY A 190 -0.70 -6.81 1.77
CA GLY A 190 0.58 -6.93 1.08
C GLY A 190 1.70 -6.16 1.76
N PRO A 191 2.96 -6.47 1.38
CA PRO A 191 4.14 -5.88 1.97
C PRO A 191 4.41 -4.45 1.50
N MET A 192 4.95 -3.67 2.43
CA MET A 192 5.58 -2.38 2.19
C MET A 192 6.99 -2.42 2.77
N ALA A 193 8.00 -2.10 1.97
CA ALA A 193 9.40 -2.32 2.31
C ALA A 193 10.32 -1.28 1.64
N ARG A 194 11.60 -1.26 2.01
CA ARG A 194 12.59 -0.36 1.36
C ARG A 194 13.18 -0.93 0.08
N SER A 195 13.03 -2.24 -0.14
CA SER A 195 13.48 -2.92 -1.36
C SER A 195 12.45 -3.95 -1.84
N VAL A 196 12.52 -4.30 -3.12
CA VAL A 196 11.67 -5.36 -3.69
C VAL A 196 11.99 -6.71 -3.05
N THR A 197 13.24 -6.98 -2.70
CA THR A 197 13.64 -8.22 -2.01
C THR A 197 13.00 -8.32 -0.62
N ASP A 198 13.02 -7.25 0.17
CA ASP A 198 12.38 -7.24 1.50
C ASP A 198 10.87 -7.45 1.40
N ALA A 199 10.22 -6.82 0.41
CA ALA A 199 8.80 -7.02 0.13
C ALA A 199 8.50 -8.48 -0.21
N ALA A 200 9.34 -9.12 -1.03
CA ALA A 200 9.21 -10.52 -1.42
C ALA A 200 9.40 -11.48 -0.24
N VAL A 201 10.37 -11.21 0.65
CA VAL A 201 10.58 -12.00 1.88
C VAL A 201 9.35 -11.93 2.79
N LEU A 202 8.79 -10.72 2.99
CA LEU A 202 7.57 -10.58 3.78
C LEU A 202 6.39 -11.28 3.13
N LEU A 203 6.21 -11.16 1.79
CA LEU A 203 5.15 -11.87 1.08
C LEU A 203 5.25 -13.38 1.24
N SER A 204 6.48 -13.94 1.15
CA SER A 204 6.72 -15.38 1.37
C SER A 204 6.25 -15.85 2.75
N ALA A 205 6.41 -15.00 3.76
CA ALA A 205 6.00 -15.30 5.13
C ALA A 205 4.49 -15.25 5.34
N ILE A 206 3.76 -14.35 4.65
CA ILE A 206 2.32 -14.11 4.91
C ILE A 206 1.39 -14.79 3.91
N ALA A 207 1.89 -15.26 2.76
CA ALA A 207 1.10 -15.93 1.72
C ALA A 207 0.68 -17.35 2.15
N GLY A 208 -0.46 -17.81 1.63
CA GLY A 208 -0.94 -19.18 1.78
C GLY A 208 -2.44 -19.29 1.96
N SER A 209 -2.94 -20.51 1.80
CA SER A 209 -4.37 -20.81 1.92
C SER A 209 -4.87 -20.68 3.37
N ASP A 210 -6.13 -20.33 3.48
CA ASP A 210 -6.89 -20.24 4.73
C ASP A 210 -8.31 -20.75 4.47
N PRO A 211 -8.74 -21.85 5.11
CA PRO A 211 -10.10 -22.38 4.93
C PRO A 211 -11.21 -21.40 5.30
N ALA A 212 -10.93 -20.41 6.14
CA ALA A 212 -11.89 -19.38 6.54
C ALA A 212 -12.03 -18.24 5.50
N ASP A 213 -11.09 -18.14 4.55
CA ASP A 213 -11.15 -17.19 3.42
C ASP A 213 -11.20 -17.95 2.08
N PRO A 214 -12.40 -18.18 1.51
CA PRO A 214 -12.53 -18.95 0.28
C PRO A 214 -11.75 -18.42 -0.93
N ALA A 215 -11.40 -17.13 -0.94
CA ALA A 215 -10.59 -16.56 -2.02
C ALA A 215 -9.18 -17.17 -2.07
N THR A 216 -8.69 -17.71 -0.96
CA THR A 216 -7.34 -18.29 -0.87
C THR A 216 -7.24 -19.75 -1.32
N GLY A 217 -8.32 -20.32 -1.87
CA GLY A 217 -8.35 -21.74 -2.25
C GLY A 217 -7.25 -22.19 -3.21
N GLU A 218 -6.72 -21.28 -4.03
CA GLU A 218 -5.61 -21.55 -4.94
C GLU A 218 -4.24 -21.06 -4.43
N ALA A 219 -4.18 -20.37 -3.28
CA ALA A 219 -2.98 -19.71 -2.79
C ALA A 219 -1.76 -20.63 -2.74
N ASP A 220 -1.92 -21.84 -2.22
CA ASP A 220 -0.81 -22.79 -2.04
C ASP A 220 -0.22 -23.31 -3.37
N ARG A 221 -0.96 -23.17 -4.48
CA ARG A 221 -0.47 -23.48 -5.82
C ARG A 221 0.54 -22.44 -6.32
N TYR A 222 0.36 -21.18 -5.88
CA TYR A 222 1.18 -20.04 -6.32
C TYR A 222 2.15 -19.57 -5.23
N LYS A 223 1.95 -19.99 -3.97
CA LYS A 223 2.87 -19.74 -2.88
C LYS A 223 4.24 -20.34 -3.15
N ARG A 224 5.27 -19.56 -2.88
CA ARG A 224 6.68 -19.94 -3.06
C ARG A 224 7.57 -19.06 -2.20
N ASP A 225 8.87 -19.30 -2.21
CA ASP A 225 9.84 -18.27 -1.82
C ASP A 225 9.88 -17.20 -2.92
N PHE A 226 9.20 -16.07 -2.68
CA PHE A 226 9.12 -14.99 -3.65
C PHE A 226 10.45 -14.25 -3.79
N ALA A 227 11.39 -14.38 -2.85
CA ALA A 227 12.72 -13.78 -2.94
C ALA A 227 13.69 -14.64 -3.78
N GLU A 228 13.35 -15.91 -4.05
CA GLU A 228 14.19 -16.78 -4.87
C GLU A 228 14.35 -16.23 -6.29
N GLY A 229 15.60 -16.14 -6.76
CA GLY A 229 15.96 -15.68 -8.09
C GLY A 229 15.83 -14.17 -8.34
N LEU A 230 15.43 -13.37 -7.35
CA LEU A 230 15.39 -11.91 -7.50
C LEU A 230 16.77 -11.28 -7.72
N PRO A 231 17.87 -11.72 -7.07
CA PRO A 231 19.19 -11.15 -7.30
C PRO A 231 19.65 -11.28 -8.77
N ASP A 232 19.22 -12.34 -9.45
CA ASP A 232 19.62 -12.66 -10.83
C ASP A 232 18.52 -12.29 -11.85
N ALA A 233 17.43 -11.67 -11.43
CA ALA A 233 16.34 -11.27 -12.30
C ALA A 233 16.83 -10.29 -13.38
N SER A 234 16.35 -10.46 -14.60
CA SER A 234 16.76 -9.67 -15.77
C SER A 234 15.54 -9.23 -16.58
N LEU A 235 15.64 -8.07 -17.22
CA LEU A 235 14.66 -7.58 -18.18
C LEU A 235 15.06 -7.88 -19.64
N ALA A 236 16.17 -8.58 -19.87
CA ALA A 236 16.58 -8.95 -21.22
C ALA A 236 15.51 -9.81 -21.91
N GLY A 237 14.99 -9.31 -23.04
CA GLY A 237 13.93 -9.95 -23.81
C GLY A 237 12.51 -9.78 -23.24
N VAL A 238 12.34 -9.03 -22.14
CA VAL A 238 11.03 -8.70 -21.59
C VAL A 238 10.42 -7.53 -22.38
N ARG A 239 9.18 -7.70 -22.84
CA ARG A 239 8.42 -6.63 -23.50
C ARG A 239 7.48 -5.99 -22.47
N ILE A 240 7.50 -4.68 -22.37
CA ILE A 240 6.78 -3.89 -21.36
C ILE A 240 5.89 -2.85 -22.04
N GLY A 241 4.61 -2.88 -21.75
CA GLY A 241 3.63 -1.91 -22.20
C GLY A 241 3.69 -0.62 -21.39
N VAL A 242 3.85 0.53 -22.05
CA VAL A 242 4.00 1.84 -21.42
C VAL A 242 2.70 2.62 -21.54
N MET A 243 2.09 2.94 -20.40
CA MET A 243 0.84 3.69 -20.29
C MET A 243 1.15 5.20 -20.23
N ARG A 244 1.65 5.81 -21.34
CA ARG A 244 2.15 7.19 -21.35
C ARG A 244 1.09 8.25 -20.99
N ARG A 245 -0.15 8.05 -21.40
CA ARG A 245 -1.24 9.01 -21.11
C ARG A 245 -1.53 9.09 -19.60
N GLN A 246 -1.29 8.00 -18.87
CA GLN A 246 -1.47 7.92 -17.44
C GLN A 246 -0.35 8.60 -16.62
N ALA A 247 0.64 9.22 -17.29
CA ALA A 247 1.58 10.14 -16.66
C ALA A 247 1.00 11.55 -16.43
N GLY A 248 -0.19 11.84 -17.00
CA GLY A 248 -0.85 13.13 -16.88
C GLY A 248 -0.10 14.25 -17.61
N ASP A 249 -0.34 15.51 -17.21
CA ASP A 249 0.17 16.71 -17.93
C ASP A 249 1.38 17.38 -17.26
N ARG A 250 1.84 16.88 -16.11
CA ARG A 250 2.98 17.46 -15.39
C ARG A 250 4.29 17.13 -16.10
N ALA A 251 4.96 18.16 -16.64
CA ALA A 251 6.22 17.99 -17.36
C ALA A 251 7.35 17.45 -16.46
N ASP A 252 7.41 17.85 -15.19
CA ASP A 252 8.38 17.39 -14.20
C ASP A 252 8.22 15.89 -13.89
N LEU A 253 6.98 15.40 -13.71
CA LEU A 253 6.70 13.98 -13.51
C LEU A 253 7.01 13.15 -14.76
N ARG A 254 6.64 13.68 -15.95
CA ARG A 254 6.98 13.01 -17.22
C ARG A 254 8.49 12.82 -17.39
N ALA A 255 9.30 13.82 -17.06
CA ALA A 255 10.75 13.73 -17.14
C ALA A 255 11.32 12.64 -16.21
N VAL A 256 10.77 12.49 -14.99
CA VAL A 256 11.15 11.41 -14.08
C VAL A 256 10.72 10.04 -14.63
N PHE A 257 9.52 9.97 -15.21
CA PHE A 257 9.02 8.74 -15.82
C PHE A 257 9.84 8.35 -17.06
N ASP A 258 10.20 9.31 -17.93
CA ASP A 258 11.07 9.05 -19.10
C ASP A 258 12.45 8.54 -18.68
N THR A 259 13.00 9.03 -17.57
CA THR A 259 14.24 8.48 -16.99
C THR A 259 14.05 7.02 -16.56
N ALA A 260 12.94 6.70 -15.89
CA ALA A 260 12.63 5.33 -15.49
C ALA A 260 12.44 4.39 -16.69
N LEU A 261 11.85 4.89 -17.78
CA LEU A 261 11.71 4.15 -19.03
C LEU A 261 13.08 3.86 -19.68
N ALA A 262 13.97 4.85 -19.69
CA ALA A 262 15.34 4.66 -20.19
C ALA A 262 16.12 3.63 -19.34
N ASP A 263 15.91 3.60 -18.01
CA ASP A 263 16.50 2.60 -17.11
C ASP A 263 15.98 1.19 -17.42
N LEU A 264 14.67 1.02 -17.74
CA LEU A 264 14.09 -0.25 -18.18
C LEU A 264 14.72 -0.73 -19.50
N GLU A 265 14.88 0.15 -20.49
CA GLU A 265 15.55 -0.17 -21.76
C GLU A 265 17.02 -0.53 -21.55
N ALA A 266 17.75 0.21 -20.72
CA ALA A 266 19.14 -0.07 -20.38
C ALA A 266 19.28 -1.44 -19.66
N ALA A 267 18.25 -1.88 -18.92
CA ALA A 267 18.19 -3.20 -18.30
C ALA A 267 17.81 -4.32 -19.30
N GLY A 268 17.56 -4.00 -20.59
CA GLY A 268 17.29 -4.95 -21.66
C GLY A 268 15.82 -5.15 -22.01
N ALA A 269 14.91 -4.37 -21.45
CA ALA A 269 13.49 -4.42 -21.81
C ALA A 269 13.24 -3.80 -23.21
N THR A 270 12.21 -4.28 -23.88
CA THR A 270 11.63 -3.65 -25.06
C THR A 270 10.36 -2.92 -24.66
N LEU A 271 10.30 -1.62 -24.85
CA LEU A 271 9.13 -0.80 -24.51
C LEU A 271 8.16 -0.72 -25.68
N VAL A 272 6.86 -0.81 -25.39
CA VAL A 272 5.76 -0.71 -26.35
C VAL A 272 4.76 0.30 -25.84
N ASP A 273 4.57 1.41 -26.54
CA ASP A 273 3.57 2.42 -26.14
C ASP A 273 2.15 1.85 -26.29
N ILE A 274 1.33 2.03 -25.26
CA ILE A 274 -0.04 1.55 -25.20
C ILE A 274 -1.01 2.74 -25.16
N GLU A 275 -2.01 2.67 -26.04
CA GLU A 275 -3.16 3.57 -26.01
C GLU A 275 -4.27 2.95 -25.16
N PHE A 276 -4.71 3.69 -24.14
CA PHE A 276 -5.76 3.27 -23.23
C PHE A 276 -6.65 4.44 -22.83
N GLU A 277 -7.96 4.22 -22.87
CA GLU A 277 -8.97 5.10 -22.33
C GLU A 277 -9.66 4.46 -21.12
N PRO A 278 -9.80 5.19 -19.99
CA PRO A 278 -10.52 4.69 -18.83
C PRO A 278 -11.98 4.35 -19.15
N ASN A 279 -12.48 3.26 -18.54
CA ASN A 279 -13.86 2.84 -18.64
C ASN A 279 -14.63 3.31 -17.38
N GLU A 280 -15.56 4.24 -17.56
CA GLU A 280 -16.37 4.79 -16.47
C GLU A 280 -17.34 3.74 -15.89
N GLU A 281 -17.84 2.81 -16.71
CA GLU A 281 -18.73 1.74 -16.27
C GLU A 281 -18.03 0.82 -15.28
N MET A 282 -16.79 0.44 -15.55
CA MET A 282 -15.94 -0.33 -14.64
C MET A 282 -15.86 0.31 -13.26
N SER A 283 -15.63 1.62 -13.20
CA SER A 283 -15.49 2.37 -11.94
C SER A 283 -16.82 2.49 -11.19
N ARG A 284 -17.91 2.75 -11.92
CA ARG A 284 -19.26 2.83 -11.36
C ARG A 284 -19.68 1.49 -10.73
N ASP A 285 -19.50 0.41 -11.47
CA ASP A 285 -19.91 -0.92 -11.04
C ASP A 285 -19.03 -1.42 -9.88
N SER A 286 -17.71 -1.14 -9.93
CA SER A 286 -16.82 -1.41 -8.80
C SER A 286 -17.29 -0.67 -7.54
N PHE A 287 -17.68 0.60 -7.63
CA PHE A 287 -18.17 1.34 -6.47
C PHE A 287 -19.46 0.74 -5.90
N GLN A 288 -20.39 0.30 -6.76
CA GLN A 288 -21.59 -0.43 -6.35
C GLN A 288 -21.24 -1.70 -5.58
N VAL A 289 -20.22 -2.43 -6.03
CA VAL A 289 -19.69 -3.63 -5.33
C VAL A 289 -19.17 -3.26 -3.95
N LEU A 290 -18.35 -2.20 -3.84
CA LEU A 290 -17.81 -1.77 -2.56
C LEU A 290 -18.89 -1.41 -1.55
N LEU A 291 -19.94 -0.71 -1.96
CA LEU A 291 -21.06 -0.32 -1.08
C LEU A 291 -21.77 -1.54 -0.49
N PHE A 292 -22.12 -2.51 -1.34
CA PHE A 292 -22.82 -3.72 -0.90
C PHE A 292 -21.94 -4.58 0.01
N GLU A 293 -20.69 -4.83 -0.39
CA GLU A 293 -19.77 -5.69 0.35
C GLU A 293 -19.30 -5.06 1.66
N LEU A 294 -19.16 -3.73 1.73
CA LEU A 294 -18.84 -2.99 2.96
C LEU A 294 -19.91 -3.26 4.03
N ARG A 295 -21.19 -3.14 3.68
CA ARG A 295 -22.30 -3.37 4.61
C ARG A 295 -22.30 -4.81 5.13
N GLU A 296 -22.26 -5.78 4.22
CA GLU A 296 -22.28 -7.20 4.57
C GLU A 296 -21.03 -7.64 5.36
N GLY A 297 -19.84 -7.28 4.86
CA GLY A 297 -18.55 -7.62 5.48
C GLY A 297 -18.39 -6.98 6.86
N MET A 298 -18.78 -5.71 7.00
CA MET A 298 -18.71 -5.02 8.28
C MET A 298 -19.61 -5.66 9.32
N GLY A 299 -20.84 -6.04 8.95
CA GLY A 299 -21.75 -6.77 9.84
C GLY A 299 -21.17 -8.11 10.29
N GLN A 300 -20.55 -8.87 9.39
CA GLN A 300 -19.90 -10.14 9.71
C GLN A 300 -18.69 -9.94 10.65
N TYR A 301 -17.82 -8.98 10.34
CA TYR A 301 -16.64 -8.69 11.18
C TYR A 301 -17.04 -8.25 12.59
N LEU A 302 -17.92 -7.26 12.72
CA LEU A 302 -18.40 -6.74 13.99
C LEU A 302 -19.16 -7.80 14.81
N GLY A 303 -19.90 -8.69 14.13
CA GLY A 303 -20.53 -9.84 14.77
C GLY A 303 -19.55 -10.85 15.35
N SER A 304 -18.30 -10.91 14.84
CA SER A 304 -17.27 -11.86 15.24
C SER A 304 -16.37 -11.39 16.40
N ILE A 305 -16.34 -10.08 16.70
CA ILE A 305 -15.47 -9.54 17.75
C ILE A 305 -16.07 -9.73 19.15
N PRO A 306 -15.24 -9.90 20.18
CA PRO A 306 -15.71 -9.96 21.55
C PRO A 306 -16.29 -8.60 22.01
N PRO A 307 -17.07 -8.58 23.10
CA PRO A 307 -17.53 -7.33 23.69
C PRO A 307 -16.37 -6.38 24.06
N ILE A 308 -16.36 -5.19 23.50
CA ILE A 308 -15.30 -4.20 23.72
C ILE A 308 -15.31 -3.76 25.19
N GLY A 309 -14.21 -3.98 25.90
CA GLY A 309 -14.09 -3.69 27.33
C GLY A 309 -15.14 -4.41 28.20
N GLY A 310 -15.65 -5.56 27.76
CA GLY A 310 -16.70 -6.33 28.43
C GLY A 310 -18.11 -5.71 28.33
N ARG A 311 -18.30 -4.71 27.45
CA ARG A 311 -19.55 -3.93 27.34
C ARG A 311 -20.34 -4.34 26.09
N GLU A 312 -21.10 -5.44 26.15
CA GLU A 312 -21.89 -5.96 25.02
C GLU A 312 -22.77 -4.89 24.36
N LYS A 313 -23.55 -4.15 25.16
CA LYS A 313 -24.50 -3.13 24.65
C LYS A 313 -23.84 -1.91 24.00
N MET A 314 -22.54 -1.75 24.15
CA MET A 314 -21.79 -0.61 23.59
C MET A 314 -20.86 -1.05 22.44
N THR A 315 -20.80 -2.36 22.15
CA THR A 315 -20.01 -2.91 21.06
C THR A 315 -20.81 -2.84 19.77
N PRO A 316 -20.37 -2.13 18.73
CA PRO A 316 -21.08 -2.08 17.46
C PRO A 316 -21.14 -3.49 16.82
N ARG A 317 -22.28 -3.83 16.21
CA ARG A 317 -22.52 -5.13 15.59
C ARG A 317 -22.90 -5.02 14.11
N SER A 318 -23.09 -3.80 13.61
CA SER A 318 -23.50 -3.51 12.25
C SER A 318 -22.91 -2.18 11.76
N LEU A 319 -22.99 -1.93 10.46
CA LEU A 319 -22.64 -0.63 9.89
C LEU A 319 -23.56 0.49 10.44
N ALA A 320 -24.85 0.20 10.64
CA ALA A 320 -25.79 1.13 11.28
C ALA A 320 -25.36 1.52 12.70
N ASP A 321 -24.81 0.57 13.49
CA ASP A 321 -24.27 0.90 14.83
C ASP A 321 -23.07 1.83 14.77
N LEU A 322 -22.19 1.68 13.76
CA LEU A 322 -21.07 2.57 13.51
C LEU A 322 -21.55 3.97 13.11
N ILE A 323 -22.53 4.07 12.20
CA ILE A 323 -23.15 5.34 11.81
C ILE A 323 -23.69 6.05 13.06
N ALA A 324 -24.50 5.35 13.87
CA ALA A 324 -25.04 5.91 15.10
C ALA A 324 -23.95 6.24 16.16
N PHE A 325 -22.83 5.50 16.18
CA PHE A 325 -21.70 5.84 17.04
C PHE A 325 -21.05 7.16 16.61
N ASN A 326 -20.79 7.33 15.33
CA ASN A 326 -20.16 8.53 14.76
C ASN A 326 -21.02 9.78 15.01
N GLU A 327 -22.35 9.69 14.85
CA GLU A 327 -23.29 10.77 15.17
C GLU A 327 -23.20 11.19 16.65
N ARG A 328 -23.16 10.21 17.58
CA ARG A 328 -23.02 10.50 19.02
C ARG A 328 -21.66 11.09 19.39
N HIS A 329 -20.63 10.85 18.58
CA HIS A 329 -19.26 11.28 18.81
C HIS A 329 -18.74 12.24 17.73
N GLU A 330 -19.63 12.96 17.07
CA GLU A 330 -19.39 13.82 15.91
C GLU A 330 -18.14 14.70 16.05
N ARG A 331 -17.94 15.33 17.21
CA ARG A 331 -16.78 16.22 17.44
C ARG A 331 -15.43 15.52 17.36
N ALA A 332 -15.38 14.22 17.57
CA ALA A 332 -14.15 13.44 17.55
C ALA A 332 -14.02 12.66 16.25
N GLU A 333 -15.08 11.94 15.85
CA GLU A 333 -15.09 11.06 14.68
C GLU A 333 -15.29 11.85 13.38
N MET A 334 -16.24 12.79 13.33
CA MET A 334 -16.60 13.54 12.13
C MET A 334 -16.06 14.98 12.14
N ARG A 335 -14.96 15.23 12.86
CA ARG A 335 -14.40 16.57 13.02
C ARG A 335 -14.03 17.25 11.71
N TRP A 336 -13.63 16.49 10.69
CA TRP A 336 -13.09 17.00 9.43
C TRP A 336 -13.94 16.63 8.23
N PHE A 337 -14.59 15.47 8.25
CA PHE A 337 -15.44 14.98 7.18
C PHE A 337 -16.55 14.08 7.75
N GLY A 338 -17.60 13.88 6.97
CA GLY A 338 -18.79 13.13 7.36
C GLY A 338 -18.65 11.61 7.22
N GLN A 339 -19.77 10.94 6.91
CA GLN A 339 -19.89 9.49 6.74
C GLN A 339 -20.79 9.10 5.57
N GLY A 340 -20.84 9.93 4.54
CA GLY A 340 -21.80 9.78 3.43
C GLY A 340 -21.68 8.45 2.68
N ILE A 341 -20.49 7.83 2.59
CA ILE A 341 -20.34 6.51 1.98
C ILE A 341 -20.90 5.42 2.90
N PHE A 342 -20.74 5.52 4.22
CA PHE A 342 -21.34 4.57 5.16
C PHE A 342 -22.87 4.60 5.05
N GLU A 343 -23.47 5.79 5.01
CA GLU A 343 -24.93 5.96 4.88
C GLU A 343 -25.45 5.40 3.54
N LEU A 344 -24.69 5.64 2.46
CA LEU A 344 -25.03 5.08 1.15
C LEU A 344 -24.91 3.54 1.14
N ALA A 345 -23.86 3.00 1.73
CA ALA A 345 -23.64 1.55 1.84
C ALA A 345 -24.77 0.88 2.66
N GLU A 346 -25.19 1.50 3.78
CA GLU A 346 -26.27 0.97 4.62
C GLU A 346 -27.58 0.81 3.84
N THR A 347 -27.85 1.68 2.87
CA THR A 347 -29.04 1.60 2.00
C THR A 347 -28.86 0.73 0.76
N THR A 348 -27.64 0.27 0.46
CA THR A 348 -27.34 -0.54 -0.73
C THR A 348 -27.59 -2.02 -0.43
N THR A 349 -28.81 -2.51 -0.75
CA THR A 349 -29.30 -3.85 -0.37
C THR A 349 -29.66 -4.76 -1.53
N ASP A 350 -29.70 -4.26 -2.77
CA ASP A 350 -30.07 -5.05 -3.96
C ASP A 350 -28.95 -6.02 -4.35
N ARG A 351 -29.10 -7.27 -3.92
CA ARG A 351 -28.15 -8.35 -4.19
C ARG A 351 -28.03 -8.65 -5.69
N LYS A 352 -29.12 -8.59 -6.44
CA LYS A 352 -29.09 -8.88 -7.88
C LYS A 352 -28.32 -7.82 -8.65
N ALA A 353 -28.53 -6.54 -8.31
CA ALA A 353 -27.77 -5.44 -8.88
C ALA A 353 -26.28 -5.53 -8.50
N TYR A 354 -25.97 -5.91 -7.26
CA TYR A 354 -24.60 -6.16 -6.81
C TYR A 354 -23.91 -7.28 -7.60
N GLU A 355 -24.57 -8.45 -7.75
CA GLU A 355 -23.99 -9.60 -8.47
C GLU A 355 -23.67 -9.26 -9.93
N ALA A 356 -24.58 -8.56 -10.61
CA ALA A 356 -24.37 -8.07 -11.96
C ALA A 356 -23.22 -7.05 -12.06
N ALA A 357 -23.18 -6.08 -11.14
CA ALA A 357 -22.10 -5.08 -11.09
C ALA A 357 -20.74 -5.73 -10.81
N ARG A 358 -20.69 -6.73 -9.92
CA ARG A 358 -19.46 -7.46 -9.59
C ARG A 358 -18.91 -8.24 -10.79
N GLU A 359 -19.78 -9.00 -11.47
CA GLU A 359 -19.40 -9.74 -12.67
C GLU A 359 -18.86 -8.78 -13.74
N ASN A 360 -19.59 -7.70 -14.02
CA ASN A 360 -19.20 -6.72 -15.02
C ASN A 360 -17.90 -5.97 -14.67
N ALA A 361 -17.76 -5.47 -13.44
CA ALA A 361 -16.56 -4.74 -13.03
C ALA A 361 -15.29 -5.59 -13.12
N VAL A 362 -15.33 -6.84 -12.64
CA VAL A 362 -14.19 -7.76 -12.69
C VAL A 362 -13.85 -8.14 -14.14
N HIS A 363 -14.85 -8.41 -14.97
CA HIS A 363 -14.67 -8.70 -16.40
C HIS A 363 -14.04 -7.51 -17.14
N LEU A 364 -14.58 -6.30 -16.95
CA LEU A 364 -14.08 -5.08 -17.58
C LEU A 364 -12.62 -4.78 -17.16
N ALA A 365 -12.30 -4.97 -15.88
CA ALA A 365 -10.98 -4.66 -15.33
C ALA A 365 -9.92 -5.72 -15.71
N GLY A 366 -10.26 -7.00 -15.63
CA GLY A 366 -9.37 -8.12 -15.95
C GLY A 366 -9.32 -8.38 -17.45
N GLU A 367 -10.28 -9.14 -17.96
CA GLU A 367 -10.27 -9.64 -19.34
C GLU A 367 -10.29 -8.52 -20.39
N GLN A 368 -11.15 -7.49 -20.22
CA GLN A 368 -11.32 -6.43 -21.20
C GLN A 368 -10.28 -5.31 -21.09
N THR A 369 -9.52 -5.24 -20.00
CA THR A 369 -8.47 -4.24 -19.82
C THR A 369 -7.10 -4.89 -19.72
N ILE A 370 -6.72 -5.48 -18.59
CA ILE A 370 -5.33 -5.94 -18.39
C ILE A 370 -4.98 -7.07 -19.34
N ASP A 371 -5.74 -8.16 -19.37
CA ASP A 371 -5.44 -9.34 -20.18
C ASP A 371 -5.44 -9.00 -21.68
N ARG A 372 -6.44 -8.19 -22.12
CA ARG A 372 -6.51 -7.70 -23.51
C ARG A 372 -5.29 -6.88 -23.88
N LEU A 373 -4.86 -5.93 -23.04
CA LEU A 373 -3.69 -5.09 -23.33
C LEU A 373 -2.40 -5.91 -23.37
N LEU A 374 -2.22 -6.84 -22.42
CA LEU A 374 -1.05 -7.74 -22.44
C LEU A 374 -1.00 -8.57 -23.73
N ALA A 375 -2.14 -9.12 -24.17
CA ALA A 375 -2.21 -9.96 -25.36
C ALA A 375 -2.12 -9.16 -26.67
N GLU A 376 -2.85 -8.04 -26.78
CA GLU A 376 -2.93 -7.22 -28.01
C GLU A 376 -1.57 -6.61 -28.38
N TYR A 377 -0.82 -6.15 -27.38
CA TYR A 377 0.48 -5.51 -27.57
C TYR A 377 1.66 -6.50 -27.42
N ASP A 378 1.38 -7.76 -27.13
CA ASP A 378 2.40 -8.82 -26.90
C ASP A 378 3.42 -8.35 -25.85
N VAL A 379 2.93 -7.98 -24.65
CA VAL A 379 3.76 -7.49 -23.53
C VAL A 379 3.50 -8.32 -22.27
N GLN A 380 4.52 -8.47 -21.43
CA GLN A 380 4.42 -9.23 -20.19
C GLN A 380 3.88 -8.40 -19.02
N PHE A 381 4.15 -7.10 -19.03
CA PHE A 381 3.78 -6.17 -17.95
C PHE A 381 3.32 -4.84 -18.51
N LEU A 382 2.53 -4.12 -17.71
CA LEU A 382 2.13 -2.73 -17.95
C LEU A 382 2.83 -1.83 -16.95
N VAL A 383 3.37 -0.68 -17.39
CA VAL A 383 3.99 0.31 -16.52
C VAL A 383 3.39 1.70 -16.68
N ALA A 384 3.28 2.41 -15.55
CA ALA A 384 2.83 3.79 -15.45
C ALA A 384 3.46 4.45 -14.23
N PRO A 385 3.47 5.77 -14.09
CA PRO A 385 3.65 6.39 -12.77
C PRO A 385 2.56 5.89 -11.82
N THR A 386 2.93 5.57 -10.58
CA THR A 386 1.94 5.10 -9.59
C THR A 386 0.97 6.19 -9.21
N ARG A 387 1.52 7.39 -8.95
CA ARG A 387 0.78 8.60 -8.57
C ARG A 387 1.66 9.83 -8.82
N GLY A 388 1.08 11.02 -8.81
CA GLY A 388 1.83 12.28 -8.73
C GLY A 388 2.57 12.44 -7.40
N PRO A 389 3.42 13.47 -7.25
CA PRO A 389 4.10 13.76 -5.99
C PRO A 389 3.09 14.06 -4.86
N ALA A 390 3.54 13.90 -3.61
CA ALA A 390 2.71 14.13 -2.43
C ALA A 390 2.11 15.55 -2.42
N TRP A 391 0.79 15.64 -2.23
CA TRP A 391 0.04 16.90 -2.14
C TRP A 391 0.08 17.46 -0.71
N VAL A 392 -0.33 18.71 -0.54
CA VAL A 392 -0.42 19.35 0.78
C VAL A 392 -1.46 18.62 1.63
N SER A 393 -1.13 18.35 2.89
CA SER A 393 -2.09 17.81 3.85
C SER A 393 -3.13 18.87 4.20
N ASP A 394 -4.38 18.64 3.86
CA ASP A 394 -5.50 19.54 4.13
C ASP A 394 -6.65 18.77 4.81
N LEU A 395 -6.87 19.05 6.07
CA LEU A 395 -7.94 18.42 6.86
C LEU A 395 -9.31 19.04 6.61
N VAL A 396 -9.37 20.21 5.97
CA VAL A 396 -10.62 20.95 5.74
C VAL A 396 -11.19 20.60 4.36
N ASN A 397 -10.33 20.58 3.33
CA ASN A 397 -10.75 20.35 1.95
C ASN A 397 -10.52 18.92 1.46
N GLY A 398 -9.89 18.08 2.29
CA GLY A 398 -9.61 16.68 1.95
C GLY A 398 -8.42 16.50 1.00
N ASP A 399 -8.40 15.38 0.32
CA ASP A 399 -7.32 15.02 -0.59
C ASP A 399 -7.42 15.76 -1.91
N ASN A 400 -6.38 16.49 -2.27
CA ASN A 400 -6.28 17.25 -3.51
C ASN A 400 -5.15 16.71 -4.39
N PHE A 401 -5.40 15.62 -5.09
CA PHE A 401 -4.45 15.01 -6.02
C PHE A 401 -4.99 14.94 -7.45
N ASN A 402 -4.10 14.85 -8.43
CA ASN A 402 -4.50 14.64 -9.82
C ASN A 402 -4.89 13.18 -10.07
N GLY A 403 -6.18 12.93 -10.25
CA GLY A 403 -6.75 11.60 -10.49
C GLY A 403 -6.43 10.99 -11.85
N SER A 404 -5.94 11.79 -12.84
CA SER A 404 -5.56 11.29 -14.16
C SER A 404 -4.20 10.57 -14.19
N ILE A 405 -3.42 10.62 -13.10
CA ILE A 405 -2.12 9.97 -13.00
C ILE A 405 -2.28 8.58 -12.38
N GLY A 406 -1.74 7.57 -13.05
CA GLY A 406 -1.72 6.18 -12.59
C GLY A 406 -2.66 5.26 -13.36
N PHE A 407 -2.42 3.95 -13.23
CA PHE A 407 -3.18 2.88 -13.87
C PHE A 407 -3.54 1.73 -12.90
N GLY A 408 -3.56 1.98 -11.58
CA GLY A 408 -3.72 0.91 -10.58
C GLY A 408 -5.14 0.37 -10.43
N SER A 409 -6.19 1.15 -10.76
CA SER A 409 -7.58 0.75 -10.50
C SER A 409 -8.01 -0.54 -11.23
N PRO A 410 -7.68 -0.79 -12.49
CA PRO A 410 -7.98 -2.08 -13.12
C PRO A 410 -7.37 -3.26 -12.37
N ALA A 411 -6.10 -3.16 -11.92
CA ALA A 411 -5.44 -4.22 -11.16
C ALA A 411 -6.09 -4.45 -9.78
N ALA A 412 -6.58 -3.40 -9.14
CA ALA A 412 -7.31 -3.50 -7.87
C ALA A 412 -8.65 -4.21 -8.06
N ILE A 413 -9.45 -3.79 -9.05
CA ILE A 413 -10.79 -4.33 -9.34
C ILE A 413 -10.73 -5.79 -9.81
N ALA A 414 -9.78 -6.10 -10.71
CA ALA A 414 -9.56 -7.47 -11.20
C ALA A 414 -8.90 -8.39 -10.17
N GLY A 415 -8.32 -7.82 -9.10
CA GLY A 415 -7.55 -8.57 -8.12
C GLY A 415 -6.18 -9.04 -8.62
N TYR A 416 -5.57 -8.36 -9.60
CA TYR A 416 -4.28 -8.71 -10.21
C TYR A 416 -3.09 -8.07 -9.47
N PRO A 417 -1.87 -8.62 -9.55
CA PRO A 417 -0.71 -8.13 -8.82
C PRO A 417 -0.28 -6.74 -9.32
N HIS A 418 0.07 -5.86 -8.38
CA HIS A 418 0.52 -4.51 -8.65
C HIS A 418 1.68 -4.14 -7.71
N LEU A 419 2.84 -3.90 -8.27
CA LEU A 419 4.04 -3.46 -7.57
C LEU A 419 4.27 -1.98 -7.85
N THR A 420 4.62 -1.20 -6.84
CA THR A 420 5.25 0.11 -7.01
C THR A 420 6.68 0.08 -6.51
N VAL A 421 7.58 0.61 -7.32
CA VAL A 421 9.01 0.77 -6.98
C VAL A 421 9.36 2.24 -7.11
N PRO A 422 10.07 2.87 -6.16
CA PRO A 422 10.48 4.26 -6.30
C PRO A 422 11.22 4.50 -7.61
N MET A 423 10.81 5.51 -8.41
CA MET A 423 11.44 5.83 -9.70
C MET A 423 12.21 7.15 -9.73
N GLY A 424 12.17 7.92 -8.65
CA GLY A 424 12.81 9.22 -8.53
C GLY A 424 12.00 10.16 -7.66
N ALA A 425 12.17 11.44 -7.85
CA ALA A 425 11.45 12.48 -7.11
C ALA A 425 11.13 13.69 -7.98
N VAL A 426 10.03 14.37 -7.68
CA VAL A 426 9.66 15.67 -8.20
C VAL A 426 9.80 16.67 -7.06
N GLU A 427 10.70 17.66 -7.19
CA GLU A 427 10.94 18.66 -6.13
C GLU A 427 11.20 18.03 -4.76
N GLU A 428 12.05 16.99 -4.67
CA GLU A 428 12.38 16.20 -3.48
C GLU A 428 11.21 15.34 -2.93
N LEU A 429 10.06 15.31 -3.60
CA LEU A 429 8.93 14.47 -3.24
C LEU A 429 9.00 13.16 -4.05
N PRO A 430 9.14 12.00 -3.41
CA PRO A 430 9.24 10.72 -4.10
C PRO A 430 8.04 10.42 -4.98
N VAL A 431 8.30 9.71 -6.07
CA VAL A 431 7.29 9.14 -6.98
C VAL A 431 7.69 7.73 -7.36
N GLY A 432 6.68 6.88 -7.64
CA GLY A 432 6.88 5.46 -7.92
C GLY A 432 6.48 5.06 -9.33
N LEU A 433 7.14 4.02 -9.83
CA LEU A 433 6.80 3.28 -11.04
C LEU A 433 5.91 2.10 -10.68
N SER A 434 4.72 2.04 -11.21
CA SER A 434 3.83 0.86 -11.16
C SER A 434 4.27 -0.18 -12.19
N ILE A 435 4.31 -1.45 -11.77
CA ILE A 435 4.48 -2.62 -12.63
C ILE A 435 3.29 -3.54 -12.35
N ILE A 436 2.47 -3.81 -13.37
CA ILE A 436 1.24 -4.58 -13.27
C ILE A 436 1.35 -5.79 -14.18
N GLY A 437 1.06 -6.97 -13.66
CA GLY A 437 1.01 -8.22 -14.39
C GLY A 437 -0.40 -8.80 -14.52
N GLY A 438 -0.54 -9.91 -15.20
CA GLY A 438 -1.73 -10.73 -15.23
C GLY A 438 -1.98 -11.46 -13.90
N LYS A 439 -3.14 -12.09 -13.78
CA LYS A 439 -3.52 -12.82 -12.55
C LYS A 439 -2.49 -13.89 -12.21
N TRP A 440 -2.07 -13.97 -10.96
CA TRP A 440 -1.08 -14.92 -10.43
C TRP A 440 0.37 -14.75 -10.95
N GLN A 441 0.69 -13.63 -11.59
CA GLN A 441 2.06 -13.30 -12.00
C GLN A 441 2.83 -12.54 -10.87
N ASP A 442 2.54 -12.82 -9.62
CA ASP A 442 3.12 -12.14 -8.47
C ASP A 442 4.64 -12.21 -8.44
N TRP A 443 5.20 -13.39 -8.69
CA TRP A 443 6.65 -13.59 -8.70
C TRP A 443 7.33 -12.92 -9.91
N GLU A 444 6.72 -13.02 -11.09
CA GLU A 444 7.20 -12.38 -12.31
C GLU A 444 7.22 -10.85 -12.17
N VAL A 445 6.19 -10.27 -11.57
CA VAL A 445 6.12 -8.82 -11.25
C VAL A 445 7.22 -8.43 -10.27
N LEU A 446 7.46 -9.20 -9.21
CA LEU A 446 8.55 -8.96 -8.27
C LEU A 446 9.92 -9.07 -8.94
N LYS A 447 10.14 -10.05 -9.84
CA LYS A 447 11.38 -10.16 -10.63
C LYS A 447 11.60 -8.94 -11.51
N ALA A 448 10.58 -8.50 -12.23
CA ALA A 448 10.65 -7.30 -13.05
C ALA A 448 10.99 -6.07 -12.20
N GLY A 449 10.34 -5.94 -11.04
CA GLY A 449 10.62 -4.86 -10.08
C GLY A 449 12.04 -4.90 -9.51
N ALA A 450 12.55 -6.07 -9.15
CA ALA A 450 13.91 -6.21 -8.63
C ALA A 450 14.98 -5.89 -9.69
N ALA A 451 14.74 -6.29 -10.95
CA ALA A 451 15.61 -5.95 -12.06
C ALA A 451 15.61 -4.43 -12.32
N TYR A 452 14.43 -3.79 -12.33
CA TYR A 452 14.31 -2.34 -12.44
C TYR A 452 14.96 -1.61 -11.27
N GLU A 453 14.74 -2.05 -10.02
CA GLU A 453 15.30 -1.43 -8.83
C GLU A 453 16.84 -1.36 -8.87
N ARG A 454 17.48 -2.40 -9.43
CA ARG A 454 18.94 -2.42 -9.64
C ARG A 454 19.39 -1.51 -10.78
N ALA A 455 18.58 -1.38 -11.83
CA ALA A 455 18.92 -0.58 -13.01
C ALA A 455 18.65 0.92 -12.80
N ARG A 456 17.77 1.26 -11.86
CA ARG A 456 17.36 2.65 -11.59
C ARG A 456 18.54 3.57 -11.38
N SER A 457 18.66 4.58 -12.24
CA SER A 457 19.71 5.62 -12.19
C SER A 457 19.35 6.76 -11.23
N ALA A 458 18.06 7.04 -11.05
CA ALA A 458 17.59 8.12 -10.19
C ALA A 458 17.80 7.81 -8.70
N SER A 459 18.27 8.80 -7.94
CA SER A 459 18.34 8.75 -6.48
C SER A 459 16.97 9.00 -5.85
N ILE A 460 16.69 8.34 -4.74
CA ILE A 460 15.51 8.60 -3.92
C ILE A 460 15.93 9.48 -2.74
N PRO A 461 15.23 10.61 -2.50
CA PRO A 461 15.51 11.47 -1.36
C PRO A 461 15.49 10.71 -0.04
N THR A 462 16.37 11.07 0.88
CA THR A 462 16.30 10.57 2.25
C THR A 462 15.34 11.42 3.06
N PRO A 463 14.45 10.81 3.86
CA PRO A 463 13.58 11.55 4.76
C PRO A 463 14.36 12.47 5.70
N ASP A 464 13.95 13.72 5.81
CA ASP A 464 14.58 14.73 6.68
C ASP A 464 13.64 15.32 7.75
N PHE A 465 12.34 14.96 7.66
CA PHE A 465 11.29 15.36 8.60
C PHE A 465 11.05 16.88 8.66
N THR A 466 11.40 17.60 7.59
CA THR A 466 11.19 19.06 7.49
C THR A 466 9.91 19.38 6.72
N ARG A 467 9.53 20.65 6.68
CA ARG A 467 8.49 21.11 5.75
C ARG A 467 9.06 21.20 4.35
N TRP A 468 8.21 20.92 3.35
CA TRP A 468 8.62 21.11 1.97
C TRP A 468 8.94 22.59 1.70
N MET A 469 10.07 22.80 1.05
CA MET A 469 10.52 24.12 0.58
C MET A 469 10.89 24.01 -0.90
N PRO A 470 10.42 24.93 -1.77
CA PRO A 470 10.86 24.94 -3.15
C PRO A 470 12.37 25.17 -3.24
N LYS A 471 13.05 24.50 -4.18
CA LYS A 471 14.48 24.71 -4.37
C LYS A 471 14.75 26.14 -4.82
N ALA A 472 15.85 26.75 -4.31
CA ALA A 472 16.30 28.06 -4.76
C ALA A 472 16.61 28.01 -6.28
N GLY A 473 16.03 28.93 -7.05
CA GLY A 473 16.12 28.96 -8.51
C GLY A 473 14.87 28.42 -9.25
N ASN A 474 13.87 27.90 -8.54
CA ASN A 474 12.57 27.63 -9.10
C ASN A 474 11.75 28.94 -9.13
N PRO A 475 11.13 29.35 -10.25
CA PRO A 475 10.30 30.58 -10.35
C PRO A 475 9.20 30.71 -9.29
N ALA A 476 8.74 29.59 -8.72
CA ALA A 476 7.81 29.58 -7.60
C ALA A 476 8.45 30.07 -6.28
N ALA A 477 9.77 29.99 -6.11
CA ALA A 477 10.48 30.46 -4.93
C ALA A 477 10.64 31.98 -4.87
N GLU A 478 10.78 32.63 -6.04
CA GLU A 478 10.91 34.09 -6.14
C GLU A 478 9.60 34.82 -5.76
N ASN A 479 8.45 34.21 -6.03
CA ASN A 479 7.15 34.78 -5.66
C ASN A 479 6.81 34.63 -4.17
N ALA A 480 7.38 33.66 -3.45
CA ALA A 480 7.14 33.47 -2.02
C ALA A 480 7.97 34.43 -1.16
N SER A 481 9.14 34.88 -1.62
CA SER A 481 10.00 35.83 -0.90
C SER A 481 9.55 37.30 -1.06
N GLY A 482 8.70 37.59 -2.04
CA GLY A 482 8.12 38.92 -2.27
C GLY A 482 6.91 39.27 -1.39
N ALA A 483 6.34 38.31 -0.68
CA ALA A 483 5.12 38.51 0.13
C ALA A 483 5.35 38.86 1.61
N THR A 484 6.61 38.99 2.06
CA THR A 484 6.94 39.35 3.45
C THR A 484 7.44 40.77 3.64
N GLY A 485 7.23 41.66 2.65
CA GLY A 485 7.61 43.06 2.73
C GLY A 485 6.43 43.96 2.37
N ASN A 486 5.50 44.14 3.32
CA ASN A 486 4.79 45.41 3.58
C ASN A 486 3.96 45.27 4.87
#